data_f1be3863c2f0c5e97fdb294ae98a7abd
#
_entry.id   f1be3863c2f0c5e97fdb294ae98a7abd
#
_cell.length_a   1.000
_cell.length_b   1.000
_cell.length_c   1.000
_cell.angle_alpha   90.00
_cell.angle_beta   90.00
_cell.angle_gamma   90.00
#
_symmetry.space_group_name_H-M   'P 1'
#
loop_
_entity.id
_entity.type
_entity.pdbx_description
1 polymer ?
#
loop_
_entity_poly.entity_id
_entity_poly.type
_entity_poly.pdbx_seq_one_letter_code
_entity_poly.pdbx_strand_id
1 'polypeptide(L)'
;QVSKALFDHYQIDQSLVPEVVDNFTLQATVSKHGAQATGLKEGTPITYRAGDQPNNAYTLGARKAGDVVATGGTSGVVYALTDQLSGNELTKVNTFAHVNYQPQQKMFGKLLNLNGAGIQYRWLHQLMGEVGYEKLNEMAQQAPIGSNGLQVFPFGNGAERMLDNKIVNGHISNINFNIHDNNHMVRATLEGIAFAMIYGIEILKNDGVDIENLKVGNDNLFLSDVFSKT
;
A
#
# COMPACT_ATOMS: atom_id res chain seq x y z
N GLN A 1 13.90 -3.85 -17.50
CA GLN A 1 14.52 -3.42 -18.77
C GLN A 1 14.48 -1.91 -18.86
N VAL A 2 15.57 -1.31 -19.33
CA VAL A 2 15.62 0.11 -19.65
C VAL A 2 14.92 0.33 -21.01
N SER A 3 13.98 1.27 -21.08
CA SER A 3 13.26 1.55 -22.34
C SER A 3 14.06 2.50 -23.20
N LYS A 4 14.73 1.96 -24.24
CA LYS A 4 15.45 2.76 -25.21
C LYS A 4 14.56 3.83 -25.86
N ALA A 5 13.31 3.50 -26.19
CA ALA A 5 12.37 4.44 -26.81
C ALA A 5 12.09 5.67 -25.96
N LEU A 6 12.03 5.52 -24.62
CA LEU A 6 11.86 6.66 -23.70
C LEU A 6 13.12 7.51 -23.63
N PHE A 7 14.30 6.90 -23.57
CA PHE A 7 15.57 7.63 -23.59
C PHE A 7 15.73 8.46 -24.86
N ASP A 8 15.45 7.86 -26.01
CA ASP A 8 15.53 8.52 -27.30
C ASP A 8 14.49 9.67 -27.41
N HIS A 9 13.25 9.43 -26.94
CA HIS A 9 12.17 10.44 -26.95
C HIS A 9 12.50 11.66 -26.10
N TYR A 10 13.00 11.44 -24.89
CA TYR A 10 13.35 12.52 -23.96
C TYR A 10 14.79 13.02 -24.10
N GLN A 11 15.54 12.51 -25.05
CA GLN A 11 16.97 12.84 -25.27
C GLN A 11 17.82 12.70 -24.01
N ILE A 12 17.56 11.64 -23.23
CA ILE A 12 18.33 11.32 -22.03
C ILE A 12 19.50 10.41 -22.42
N ASP A 13 20.72 10.77 -22.00
CA ASP A 13 21.90 9.94 -22.23
C ASP A 13 21.79 8.63 -21.42
N GLN A 14 21.85 7.50 -22.13
CA GLN A 14 21.78 6.17 -21.52
C GLN A 14 22.97 5.88 -20.58
N SER A 15 24.10 6.57 -20.73
CA SER A 15 25.25 6.44 -19.83
C SER A 15 24.97 6.91 -18.41
N LEU A 16 23.89 7.68 -18.19
CA LEU A 16 23.43 8.12 -16.87
C LEU A 16 22.74 6.99 -16.10
N VAL A 17 22.38 5.89 -16.76
CA VAL A 17 21.72 4.76 -16.10
C VAL A 17 22.78 3.82 -15.54
N PRO A 18 22.76 3.56 -14.24
CA PRO A 18 23.68 2.58 -13.65
C PRO A 18 23.37 1.16 -14.16
N GLU A 19 24.34 0.28 -14.00
CA GLU A 19 24.14 -1.15 -14.29
C GLU A 19 22.97 -1.71 -13.47
N VAL A 20 22.08 -2.43 -14.13
CA VAL A 20 20.94 -3.12 -13.47
C VAL A 20 21.40 -4.53 -13.13
N VAL A 21 21.40 -4.84 -11.85
CA VAL A 21 21.81 -6.14 -11.30
C VAL A 21 20.66 -6.78 -10.52
N ASP A 22 20.72 -8.09 -10.31
CA ASP A 22 19.75 -8.79 -9.46
C ASP A 22 19.86 -8.34 -8.01
N ASN A 23 18.73 -8.34 -7.29
CA ASN A 23 18.68 -7.82 -5.91
C ASN A 23 19.58 -8.58 -4.93
N PHE A 24 19.71 -9.89 -5.07
CA PHE A 24 20.49 -10.75 -4.15
C PHE A 24 21.86 -11.10 -4.71
N THR A 25 22.58 -10.11 -5.22
CA THR A 25 23.95 -10.27 -5.76
C THR A 25 24.90 -9.27 -5.11
N LEU A 26 26.21 -9.48 -5.26
CA LEU A 26 27.20 -8.50 -4.85
C LEU A 26 27.06 -7.25 -5.72
N GLN A 27 26.60 -6.16 -5.12
CA GLN A 27 26.37 -4.88 -5.79
C GLN A 27 27.48 -3.87 -5.54
N ALA A 28 28.09 -3.93 -4.36
CA ALA A 28 29.19 -3.06 -3.95
C ALA A 28 29.82 -3.59 -2.67
N THR A 29 30.84 -2.90 -2.19
CA THR A 29 31.43 -3.10 -0.86
C THR A 29 31.44 -1.79 -0.08
N VAL A 30 31.43 -1.87 1.25
CA VAL A 30 31.55 -0.70 2.12
C VAL A 30 32.90 -0.06 1.92
N SER A 31 32.93 1.20 1.49
CA SER A 31 34.14 2.00 1.33
C SER A 31 34.74 2.40 2.69
N LYS A 32 36.00 2.85 2.69
CA LYS A 32 36.64 3.41 3.89
C LYS A 32 35.81 4.53 4.53
N HIS A 33 35.26 5.44 3.72
CA HIS A 33 34.39 6.51 4.19
C HIS A 33 33.09 5.97 4.77
N GLY A 34 32.45 5.01 4.09
CA GLY A 34 31.26 4.33 4.59
C GLY A 34 31.50 3.60 5.91
N ALA A 35 32.62 2.94 6.04
CA ALA A 35 33.03 2.28 7.30
C ALA A 35 33.15 3.26 8.47
N GLN A 36 33.74 4.42 8.24
CA GLN A 36 33.83 5.48 9.25
C GLN A 36 32.46 6.06 9.65
N ALA A 37 31.55 6.24 8.69
CA ALA A 37 30.23 6.81 8.94
C ALA A 37 29.26 5.84 9.62
N THR A 38 29.39 4.53 9.36
CA THR A 38 28.43 3.51 9.79
C THR A 38 28.91 2.59 10.90
N GLY A 39 30.23 2.56 11.17
CA GLY A 39 30.86 1.59 12.06
C GLY A 39 31.02 0.18 11.48
N LEU A 40 30.62 -0.03 10.22
CA LEU A 40 30.83 -1.30 9.52
C LEU A 40 32.31 -1.48 9.12
N LYS A 41 32.73 -2.73 8.92
CA LYS A 41 34.08 -3.02 8.43
C LYS A 41 34.18 -2.62 6.94
N GLU A 42 35.31 -1.96 6.57
CA GLU A 42 35.66 -1.73 5.17
C GLU A 42 35.70 -3.05 4.40
N GLY A 43 35.15 -3.06 3.17
CA GLY A 43 35.06 -4.26 2.35
C GLY A 43 33.82 -5.14 2.64
N THR A 44 32.99 -4.82 3.66
CA THR A 44 31.76 -5.55 3.90
C THR A 44 30.89 -5.56 2.63
N PRO A 45 30.44 -6.73 2.14
CA PRO A 45 29.64 -6.81 0.91
C PRO A 45 28.26 -6.18 1.09
N ILE A 46 27.82 -5.43 0.08
CA ILE A 46 26.47 -4.90 -0.06
C ILE A 46 25.77 -5.77 -1.12
N THR A 47 24.83 -6.59 -0.67
CA THR A 47 24.25 -7.66 -1.49
C THR A 47 22.75 -7.51 -1.73
N TYR A 48 22.14 -6.42 -1.26
CA TYR A 48 20.70 -6.20 -1.36
C TYR A 48 20.35 -4.73 -1.43
N ARG A 49 19.46 -4.39 -2.37
CA ARG A 49 18.75 -3.11 -2.46
C ARG A 49 17.37 -3.37 -3.02
N ALA A 50 16.37 -2.69 -2.50
CA ALA A 50 15.01 -2.79 -3.02
C ALA A 50 14.27 -1.46 -2.88
N GLY A 51 13.21 -1.29 -3.66
CA GLY A 51 12.21 -0.26 -3.38
C GLY A 51 11.45 -0.58 -2.09
N ASP A 52 10.88 0.43 -1.46
CA ASP A 52 10.20 0.32 -0.16
C ASP A 52 9.05 -0.67 -0.17
N GLN A 53 8.14 -0.59 -1.14
CA GLN A 53 6.95 -1.45 -1.20
C GLN A 53 7.27 -2.94 -1.46
N PRO A 54 8.11 -3.30 -2.45
CA PRO A 54 8.55 -4.67 -2.63
C PRO A 54 9.29 -5.22 -1.41
N ASN A 55 10.14 -4.40 -0.76
CA ASN A 55 10.87 -4.78 0.44
C ASN A 55 9.93 -5.05 1.62
N ASN A 56 8.95 -4.15 1.86
CA ASN A 56 7.95 -4.33 2.89
C ASN A 56 7.13 -5.60 2.67
N ALA A 57 6.65 -5.83 1.45
CA ALA A 57 5.93 -7.04 1.11
C ALA A 57 6.76 -8.31 1.35
N TYR A 58 8.03 -8.32 0.96
CA TYR A 58 8.92 -9.45 1.20
C TYR A 58 9.16 -9.71 2.70
N THR A 59 9.29 -8.63 3.50
CA THR A 59 9.44 -8.71 4.96
C THR A 59 8.21 -9.29 5.63
N LEU A 60 7.00 -8.97 5.14
CA LEU A 60 5.74 -9.56 5.59
C LEU A 60 5.50 -10.98 5.05
N GLY A 61 6.49 -11.55 4.36
CA GLY A 61 6.46 -12.94 3.91
C GLY A 61 5.73 -13.17 2.59
N ALA A 62 5.47 -12.12 1.79
CA ALA A 62 4.98 -12.28 0.43
C ALA A 62 6.13 -12.72 -0.48
N ARG A 63 6.08 -13.95 -0.99
CA ARG A 63 7.18 -14.58 -1.73
C ARG A 63 6.75 -15.35 -2.97
N LYS A 64 5.47 -15.68 -3.09
CA LYS A 64 4.92 -16.45 -4.22
C LYS A 64 3.74 -15.73 -4.86
N ALA A 65 3.45 -16.07 -6.10
CA ALA A 65 2.24 -15.61 -6.78
C ALA A 65 1.00 -15.94 -5.93
N GLY A 66 0.02 -15.05 -5.90
CA GLY A 66 -1.16 -15.15 -5.05
C GLY A 66 -1.01 -14.57 -3.64
N ASP A 67 0.21 -14.26 -3.20
CA ASP A 67 0.40 -13.52 -1.94
C ASP A 67 0.06 -12.03 -2.15
N VAL A 68 -0.76 -11.49 -1.26
CA VAL A 68 -1.13 -10.07 -1.22
C VAL A 68 -0.72 -9.49 0.14
N VAL A 69 -0.20 -8.28 0.13
CA VAL A 69 0.09 -7.51 1.34
C VAL A 69 -0.77 -6.25 1.33
N ALA A 70 -1.44 -6.00 2.45
CA ALA A 70 -2.09 -4.72 2.70
C ALA A 70 -1.37 -3.96 3.83
N THR A 71 -1.17 -2.66 3.62
CA THR A 71 -0.59 -1.77 4.63
C THR A 71 -1.48 -0.55 4.83
N GLY A 72 -1.73 -0.20 6.09
CA GLY A 72 -2.66 0.87 6.49
C GLY A 72 -1.94 2.04 7.16
N GLY A 73 -0.89 2.59 6.53
CA GLY A 73 -0.20 3.79 7.00
C GLY A 73 -0.98 5.08 6.68
N THR A 74 -0.29 6.21 6.52
CA THR A 74 -0.89 7.49 6.08
C THR A 74 -1.69 7.29 4.80
N SER A 75 -1.10 6.60 3.82
CA SER A 75 -1.80 6.01 2.67
C SER A 75 -1.99 4.53 2.89
N GLY A 76 -3.04 3.95 2.30
CA GLY A 76 -3.22 2.52 2.20
C GLY A 76 -2.57 1.98 0.93
N VAL A 77 -2.02 0.78 1.00
CA VAL A 77 -1.47 0.10 -0.16
C VAL A 77 -1.96 -1.33 -0.17
N VAL A 78 -2.36 -1.80 -1.35
CA VAL A 78 -2.56 -3.21 -1.63
C VAL A 78 -1.51 -3.63 -2.67
N TYR A 79 -0.70 -4.61 -2.32
CA TYR A 79 0.42 -5.08 -3.13
C TYR A 79 0.32 -6.59 -3.33
N ALA A 80 0.11 -7.02 -4.56
CA ALA A 80 -0.09 -8.43 -4.90
C ALA A 80 1.08 -8.98 -5.72
N LEU A 81 1.44 -10.22 -5.50
CA LEU A 81 2.46 -10.94 -6.27
C LEU A 81 1.83 -11.80 -7.37
N THR A 82 2.44 -11.76 -8.54
CA THR A 82 2.04 -12.56 -9.70
C THR A 82 3.27 -12.94 -10.55
N ASP A 83 3.17 -14.00 -11.29
CA ASP A 83 4.15 -14.37 -12.32
C ASP A 83 3.81 -13.77 -13.70
N GLN A 84 2.67 -13.08 -13.83
CA GLN A 84 2.18 -12.47 -15.05
C GLN A 84 2.53 -10.98 -15.10
N LEU A 85 3.24 -10.57 -16.16
CA LEU A 85 3.57 -9.16 -16.41
C LEU A 85 2.35 -8.38 -16.92
N SER A 86 1.55 -8.99 -17.78
CA SER A 86 0.35 -8.38 -18.37
C SER A 86 -0.79 -8.30 -17.36
N GLY A 87 -1.71 -7.37 -17.60
CA GLY A 87 -2.93 -7.20 -16.80
C GLY A 87 -3.99 -6.46 -17.61
N ASN A 88 -5.20 -6.37 -17.08
CA ASN A 88 -6.35 -5.71 -17.70
C ASN A 88 -6.53 -4.27 -17.22
N GLU A 89 -5.97 -3.92 -16.05
CA GLU A 89 -6.15 -2.61 -15.39
C GLU A 89 -4.88 -1.75 -15.45
N LEU A 90 -4.27 -1.65 -16.65
CA LEU A 90 -2.97 -1.01 -16.88
C LEU A 90 -2.90 0.46 -16.43
N THR A 91 -4.03 1.17 -16.39
CA THR A 91 -4.11 2.57 -15.94
C THR A 91 -4.21 2.70 -14.41
N LYS A 92 -4.73 1.68 -13.73
CA LYS A 92 -4.98 1.68 -12.29
C LYS A 92 -3.86 1.03 -11.49
N VAL A 93 -3.24 -0.03 -12.03
CA VAL A 93 -2.26 -0.86 -11.34
C VAL A 93 -0.85 -0.56 -11.82
N ASN A 94 0.07 -0.33 -10.88
CA ASN A 94 1.50 -0.27 -11.18
C ASN A 94 2.11 -1.66 -11.08
N THR A 95 2.85 -2.07 -12.11
CA THR A 95 3.53 -3.37 -12.15
C THR A 95 5.04 -3.18 -12.24
N PHE A 96 5.78 -3.86 -11.37
CA PHE A 96 7.26 -3.86 -11.37
C PHE A 96 7.81 -5.22 -10.94
N ALA A 97 9.12 -5.44 -11.19
CA ALA A 97 9.79 -6.63 -10.69
C ALA A 97 9.76 -6.63 -9.15
N HIS A 98 9.38 -7.77 -8.56
CA HIS A 98 9.47 -7.96 -7.10
C HIS A 98 10.93 -8.24 -6.68
N VAL A 99 11.24 -8.15 -5.38
CA VAL A 99 12.61 -8.31 -4.88
C VAL A 99 13.23 -9.68 -5.18
N ASN A 100 12.41 -10.72 -5.29
CA ASN A 100 12.85 -12.07 -5.65
C ASN A 100 12.67 -12.40 -7.13
N TYR A 101 12.50 -11.39 -7.99
CA TYR A 101 12.46 -11.60 -9.44
C TYR A 101 13.78 -12.22 -9.94
N GLN A 102 13.65 -13.24 -10.76
CA GLN A 102 14.76 -13.83 -11.52
C GLN A 102 14.30 -14.07 -12.95
N PRO A 103 15.20 -14.02 -13.96
CA PRO A 103 14.82 -14.27 -15.34
C PRO A 103 14.15 -15.61 -15.60
N GLN A 104 14.54 -16.64 -14.82
CA GLN A 104 14.02 -18.01 -14.88
C GLN A 104 12.75 -18.20 -14.05
N GLN A 105 12.58 -17.40 -13.00
CA GLN A 105 11.42 -17.41 -12.11
C GLN A 105 10.91 -15.98 -11.96
N LYS A 106 10.13 -15.55 -12.94
CA LYS A 106 9.56 -14.21 -12.96
C LYS A 106 8.63 -14.01 -11.79
N MET A 107 8.82 -12.90 -11.05
CA MET A 107 7.94 -12.49 -9.99
C MET A 107 7.72 -10.98 -10.09
N PHE A 108 6.47 -10.59 -10.25
CA PHE A 108 6.07 -9.20 -10.36
C PHE A 108 5.24 -8.80 -9.15
N GLY A 109 5.36 -7.54 -8.75
CA GLY A 109 4.49 -6.92 -7.79
C GLY A 109 3.54 -5.98 -8.51
N LYS A 110 2.26 -6.12 -8.23
CA LYS A 110 1.18 -5.24 -8.69
C LYS A 110 0.71 -4.41 -7.52
N LEU A 111 0.86 -3.09 -7.65
CA LEU A 111 0.60 -2.12 -6.59
C LEU A 111 -0.59 -1.25 -6.93
N LEU A 112 -1.49 -1.12 -5.96
CA LEU A 112 -2.55 -0.15 -5.95
C LEU A 112 -2.50 0.67 -4.66
N ASN A 113 -2.59 1.99 -4.79
CA ASN A 113 -2.51 2.93 -3.69
C ASN A 113 -3.88 3.51 -3.34
N LEU A 114 -4.10 3.77 -2.05
CA LEU A 114 -5.27 4.44 -1.49
C LEU A 114 -4.80 5.63 -0.65
N ASN A 115 -4.98 6.85 -1.15
CA ASN A 115 -4.50 8.07 -0.50
C ASN A 115 -5.21 8.40 0.82
N GLY A 116 -6.43 7.92 1.01
CA GLY A 116 -7.32 8.33 2.09
C GLY A 116 -7.30 7.42 3.33
N ALA A 117 -6.30 6.56 3.55
CA ALA A 117 -6.32 5.61 4.66
C ALA A 117 -6.09 6.27 6.04
N GLY A 118 -4.92 6.15 6.61
CA GLY A 118 -4.62 6.68 7.94
C GLY A 118 -4.74 8.19 8.04
N ILE A 119 -4.57 8.92 6.92
CA ILE A 119 -4.76 10.38 6.91
C ILE A 119 -6.22 10.75 7.22
N GLN A 120 -7.19 9.97 6.73
CA GLN A 120 -8.60 10.20 7.06
C GLN A 120 -8.89 9.88 8.53
N TYR A 121 -8.31 8.79 9.06
CA TYR A 121 -8.47 8.46 10.46
C TYR A 121 -7.82 9.52 11.37
N ARG A 122 -6.67 10.07 10.98
CA ARG A 122 -6.04 11.21 11.65
C ARG A 122 -6.91 12.47 11.58
N TRP A 123 -7.50 12.78 10.44
CA TRP A 123 -8.44 13.89 10.31
C TRP A 123 -9.64 13.73 11.25
N LEU A 124 -10.22 12.54 11.33
CA LEU A 124 -11.30 12.27 12.28
C LEU A 124 -10.84 12.39 13.72
N HIS A 125 -9.65 11.91 14.07
CA HIS A 125 -9.03 12.07 15.39
C HIS A 125 -8.96 13.55 15.80
N GLN A 126 -8.52 14.44 14.90
CA GLN A 126 -8.49 15.88 15.16
C GLN A 126 -9.90 16.46 15.34
N LEU A 127 -10.85 16.05 14.50
CA LEU A 127 -12.24 16.49 14.60
C LEU A 127 -12.92 16.07 15.91
N MET A 128 -12.54 14.92 16.48
CA MET A 128 -13.04 14.39 17.74
C MET A 128 -12.32 14.97 18.99
N GLY A 129 -11.55 16.05 18.84
CA GLY A 129 -10.85 16.71 19.95
C GLY A 129 -9.59 15.98 20.40
N GLU A 130 -8.91 15.29 19.48
CA GLU A 130 -7.63 14.61 19.71
C GLU A 130 -7.67 13.55 20.82
N VAL A 131 -8.81 12.89 21.01
CA VAL A 131 -8.91 11.72 21.89
C VAL A 131 -8.00 10.61 21.38
N GLY A 132 -7.32 9.86 22.25
CA GLY A 132 -6.37 8.83 21.85
C GLY A 132 -6.98 7.80 20.87
N TYR A 133 -6.16 7.24 19.97
CA TYR A 133 -6.61 6.25 18.99
C TYR A 133 -7.22 5.00 19.64
N GLU A 134 -6.73 4.59 20.82
CA GLU A 134 -7.34 3.50 21.59
C GLU A 134 -8.80 3.82 21.92
N LYS A 135 -9.07 5.07 22.37
CA LYS A 135 -10.42 5.51 22.66
C LYS A 135 -11.32 5.55 21.42
N LEU A 136 -10.79 5.99 20.27
CA LEU A 136 -11.52 5.93 19.01
C LEU A 136 -11.85 4.47 18.63
N ASN A 137 -10.92 3.55 18.80
CA ASN A 137 -11.16 2.13 18.52
C ASN A 137 -12.24 1.54 19.44
N GLU A 138 -12.25 1.91 20.75
CA GLU A 138 -13.33 1.54 21.67
C GLU A 138 -14.70 2.10 21.21
N MET A 139 -14.75 3.38 20.81
CA MET A 139 -15.96 4.00 20.27
C MET A 139 -16.48 3.25 19.04
N ALA A 140 -15.59 2.89 18.11
CA ALA A 140 -15.96 2.10 16.93
C ALA A 140 -16.56 0.74 17.29
N GLN A 141 -16.09 0.08 18.35
CA GLN A 141 -16.61 -1.19 18.81
C GLN A 141 -18.03 -1.08 19.39
N GLN A 142 -18.43 0.09 19.91
CA GLN A 142 -19.76 0.30 20.45
C GLN A 142 -20.84 0.51 19.40
N ALA A 143 -20.46 0.91 18.18
CA ALA A 143 -21.42 0.99 17.07
C ALA A 143 -21.63 -0.38 16.41
N PRO A 144 -22.83 -0.69 15.89
CA PRO A 144 -23.08 -1.93 15.19
C PRO A 144 -22.32 -2.00 13.86
N ILE A 145 -22.09 -3.22 13.37
CA ILE A 145 -21.51 -3.47 12.03
C ILE A 145 -22.35 -2.77 10.96
N GLY A 146 -21.70 -2.06 10.05
CA GLY A 146 -22.32 -1.24 9.02
C GLY A 146 -22.85 0.10 9.55
N SER A 147 -22.52 0.47 10.81
CA SER A 147 -22.82 1.79 11.40
C SER A 147 -24.26 2.26 11.19
N ASN A 148 -25.25 1.35 11.24
CA ASN A 148 -26.65 1.62 10.90
C ASN A 148 -26.85 2.32 9.56
N GLY A 149 -26.00 2.02 8.57
CA GLY A 149 -26.07 2.55 7.22
C GLY A 149 -25.31 3.86 6.99
N LEU A 150 -24.67 4.43 8.01
CA LEU A 150 -23.76 5.56 7.83
C LEU A 150 -22.53 5.11 7.02
N GLN A 151 -22.21 5.85 5.98
CA GLN A 151 -21.08 5.55 5.08
C GLN A 151 -20.11 6.71 5.04
N VAL A 152 -18.81 6.41 5.08
CA VAL A 152 -17.73 7.38 4.95
C VAL A 152 -16.79 6.94 3.83
N PHE A 153 -16.59 7.80 2.83
CA PHE A 153 -15.75 7.49 1.67
C PHE A 153 -14.40 8.17 1.81
N PRO A 154 -13.26 7.42 1.76
CA PRO A 154 -11.94 7.89 2.15
C PRO A 154 -11.18 8.60 1.03
N PHE A 155 -11.82 9.41 0.21
CA PHE A 155 -11.20 10.02 -0.96
C PHE A 155 -10.91 11.51 -0.80
N GLY A 156 -10.85 12.02 0.45
CA GLY A 156 -10.61 13.43 0.74
C GLY A 156 -9.23 13.93 0.27
N ASN A 157 -8.26 13.03 0.10
CA ASN A 157 -6.93 13.30 -0.46
C ASN A 157 -6.79 12.85 -1.92
N GLY A 158 -7.91 12.64 -2.61
CA GLY A 158 -7.95 12.06 -3.94
C GLY A 158 -8.07 10.53 -3.91
N ALA A 159 -8.48 9.98 -5.02
CA ALA A 159 -8.70 8.55 -5.22
C ALA A 159 -7.58 7.90 -6.03
N GLU A 160 -6.62 8.67 -6.50
CA GLU A 160 -5.56 8.24 -7.40
C GLU A 160 -6.08 7.37 -8.56
N ARG A 161 -5.28 6.42 -8.99
CA ARG A 161 -5.60 5.52 -10.09
C ARG A 161 -6.78 4.61 -9.81
N MET A 162 -7.08 4.32 -8.55
CA MET A 162 -8.20 3.46 -8.15
C MET A 162 -9.52 3.90 -8.80
N LEU A 163 -9.77 5.20 -8.90
CA LEU A 163 -10.93 5.81 -9.54
C LEU A 163 -10.55 6.64 -10.78
N ASP A 164 -9.58 6.17 -11.58
CA ASP A 164 -9.15 6.77 -12.84
C ASP A 164 -8.67 8.22 -12.68
N ASN A 165 -8.00 8.54 -11.58
CA ASN A 165 -7.53 9.89 -11.20
C ASN A 165 -8.65 10.95 -11.14
N LYS A 166 -9.90 10.54 -10.93
CA LYS A 166 -11.01 11.48 -10.76
C LYS A 166 -10.84 12.28 -9.48
N ILE A 167 -11.14 13.55 -9.54
CA ILE A 167 -11.20 14.41 -8.35
C ILE A 167 -12.50 14.07 -7.61
N VAL A 168 -12.38 13.21 -6.62
CA VAL A 168 -13.46 12.80 -5.73
C VAL A 168 -13.06 13.22 -4.33
N ASN A 169 -13.89 14.00 -3.68
CA ASN A 169 -13.67 14.39 -2.29
C ASN A 169 -14.14 13.29 -1.34
N GLY A 170 -13.79 13.39 -0.05
CA GLY A 170 -14.37 12.58 0.99
C GLY A 170 -15.88 12.88 1.12
N HIS A 171 -16.67 11.84 1.35
CA HIS A 171 -18.12 11.98 1.51
C HIS A 171 -18.58 11.25 2.76
N ILE A 172 -19.57 11.84 3.43
CA ILE A 172 -20.34 11.20 4.49
C ILE A 172 -21.76 11.10 3.95
N SER A 173 -22.30 9.88 3.88
CA SER A 173 -23.59 9.59 3.28
C SER A 173 -24.51 8.90 4.29
N ASN A 174 -25.81 9.05 4.10
CA ASN A 174 -26.85 8.40 4.91
C ASN A 174 -26.87 8.84 6.40
N ILE A 175 -26.39 10.03 6.73
CA ILE A 175 -26.45 10.51 8.12
C ILE A 175 -27.89 10.73 8.56
N ASN A 176 -28.22 10.21 9.76
CA ASN A 176 -29.48 10.42 10.43
C ASN A 176 -29.21 10.93 11.85
N PHE A 177 -29.59 12.17 12.15
CA PHE A 177 -29.29 12.84 13.39
C PHE A 177 -29.98 12.23 14.62
N ASN A 178 -30.97 11.38 14.47
CA ASN A 178 -31.65 10.68 15.55
C ASN A 178 -30.98 9.33 15.92
N ILE A 179 -30.08 8.83 15.05
CA ILE A 179 -29.49 7.48 15.18
C ILE A 179 -27.98 7.56 15.34
N HIS A 180 -27.35 8.38 14.51
CA HIS A 180 -25.89 8.37 14.41
C HIS A 180 -25.25 9.33 15.38
N ASP A 181 -24.30 8.80 16.15
CA ASP A 181 -23.45 9.52 17.09
C ASP A 181 -21.97 9.40 16.70
N ASN A 182 -21.07 9.85 17.54
CA ASN A 182 -19.62 9.77 17.32
C ASN A 182 -19.12 8.35 17.17
N ASN A 183 -19.73 7.35 17.85
CA ASN A 183 -19.33 5.95 17.74
C ASN A 183 -19.58 5.42 16.32
N HIS A 184 -20.75 5.73 15.77
CA HIS A 184 -21.10 5.40 14.39
C HIS A 184 -20.16 6.07 13.38
N MET A 185 -19.80 7.35 13.59
CA MET A 185 -18.88 8.08 12.72
C MET A 185 -17.49 7.43 12.70
N VAL A 186 -16.95 7.07 13.86
CA VAL A 186 -15.64 6.42 13.96
C VAL A 186 -15.68 5.06 13.27
N ARG A 187 -16.71 4.26 13.53
CA ARG A 187 -16.86 2.96 12.91
C ARG A 187 -17.01 3.04 11.39
N ALA A 188 -17.90 3.90 10.90
CA ALA A 188 -18.10 4.12 9.47
C ALA A 188 -16.82 4.58 8.75
N THR A 189 -15.98 5.36 9.44
CA THR A 189 -14.67 5.77 8.91
C THR A 189 -13.73 4.58 8.74
N LEU A 190 -13.60 3.72 9.74
CA LEU A 190 -12.75 2.52 9.65
C LEU A 190 -13.28 1.55 8.59
N GLU A 191 -14.58 1.30 8.57
CA GLU A 191 -15.24 0.45 7.57
C GLU A 191 -15.05 1.01 6.15
N GLY A 192 -15.19 2.33 5.97
CA GLY A 192 -15.00 2.96 4.66
C GLY A 192 -13.58 2.81 4.12
N ILE A 193 -12.56 2.93 4.99
CA ILE A 193 -11.16 2.70 4.61
C ILE A 193 -10.94 1.21 4.26
N ALA A 194 -11.46 0.29 5.08
CA ALA A 194 -11.36 -1.15 4.83
C ALA A 194 -12.03 -1.54 3.50
N PHE A 195 -13.24 -1.07 3.23
CA PHE A 195 -13.94 -1.32 1.97
C PHE A 195 -13.21 -0.74 0.75
N ALA A 196 -12.56 0.40 0.89
CA ALA A 196 -11.73 0.94 -0.19
C ALA A 196 -10.50 0.06 -0.47
N MET A 197 -9.89 -0.54 0.57
CA MET A 197 -8.82 -1.53 0.38
C MET A 197 -9.33 -2.82 -0.28
N ILE A 198 -10.51 -3.31 0.11
CA ILE A 198 -11.15 -4.47 -0.51
C ILE A 198 -11.46 -4.18 -1.98
N TYR A 199 -11.96 -2.99 -2.30
CA TYR A 199 -12.15 -2.57 -3.70
C TYR A 199 -10.83 -2.57 -4.48
N GLY A 200 -9.73 -2.16 -3.85
CA GLY A 200 -8.39 -2.29 -4.44
C GLY A 200 -7.99 -3.74 -4.72
N ILE A 201 -8.34 -4.68 -3.84
CA ILE A 201 -8.16 -6.12 -4.04
C ILE A 201 -8.98 -6.62 -5.23
N GLU A 202 -10.23 -6.17 -5.39
CA GLU A 202 -11.07 -6.53 -6.54
C GLU A 202 -10.50 -6.00 -7.87
N ILE A 203 -9.91 -4.79 -7.86
CA ILE A 203 -9.20 -4.27 -9.04
C ILE A 203 -8.01 -5.17 -9.39
N LEU A 204 -7.23 -5.65 -8.41
CA LEU A 204 -6.12 -6.56 -8.66
C LEU A 204 -6.58 -7.92 -9.19
N LYS A 205 -7.70 -8.44 -8.73
CA LYS A 205 -8.33 -9.66 -9.30
C LYS A 205 -8.75 -9.43 -10.76
N ASN A 206 -9.38 -8.30 -11.05
CA ASN A 206 -9.76 -7.93 -12.43
C ASN A 206 -8.53 -7.74 -13.32
N ASP A 207 -7.40 -7.33 -12.75
CA ASP A 207 -6.11 -7.24 -13.43
C ASP A 207 -5.43 -8.62 -13.66
N GLY A 208 -6.08 -9.70 -13.26
CA GLY A 208 -5.65 -11.08 -13.51
C GLY A 208 -4.79 -11.67 -12.39
N VAL A 209 -4.81 -11.11 -11.19
CA VAL A 209 -4.13 -11.71 -10.03
C VAL A 209 -5.03 -12.76 -9.40
N ASP A 210 -4.57 -13.99 -9.32
CA ASP A 210 -5.19 -15.05 -8.51
C ASP A 210 -4.74 -14.89 -7.06
N ILE A 211 -5.65 -14.48 -6.17
CA ILE A 211 -5.34 -14.12 -4.78
C ILE A 211 -5.59 -15.31 -3.88
N GLU A 212 -4.52 -15.79 -3.23
CA GLU A 212 -4.57 -16.92 -2.30
C GLU A 212 -4.50 -16.49 -0.83
N ASN A 213 -3.61 -15.55 -0.52
CA ASN A 213 -3.31 -15.16 0.86
C ASN A 213 -3.25 -13.65 1.00
N LEU A 214 -3.93 -13.11 1.99
CA LEU A 214 -3.79 -11.71 2.42
C LEU A 214 -2.92 -11.66 3.69
N LYS A 215 -1.86 -10.88 3.66
CA LYS A 215 -0.92 -10.67 4.75
C LYS A 215 -0.91 -9.21 5.16
N VAL A 216 -0.88 -8.95 6.45
CA VAL A 216 -0.86 -7.61 7.03
C VAL A 216 0.17 -7.52 8.14
N GLY A 217 0.72 -6.34 8.39
CA GLY A 217 1.51 -6.06 9.58
C GLY A 217 0.58 -5.76 10.76
N ASN A 218 1.02 -6.09 11.98
CA ASN A 218 0.31 -5.69 13.19
C ASN A 218 0.72 -4.25 13.56
N ASP A 219 0.34 -3.30 12.71
CA ASP A 219 0.70 -1.88 12.83
C ASP A 219 -0.40 -0.95 12.32
N ASN A 220 -0.31 0.33 12.67
CA ASN A 220 -1.18 1.40 12.18
C ASN A 220 -2.68 1.05 12.27
N LEU A 221 -3.43 1.11 11.18
CA LEU A 221 -4.87 0.83 11.15
C LEU A 221 -5.19 -0.61 11.55
N PHE A 222 -4.29 -1.57 11.28
CA PHE A 222 -4.48 -2.97 11.65
C PHE A 222 -4.38 -3.25 13.16
N LEU A 223 -3.99 -2.26 13.97
CA LEU A 223 -4.14 -2.32 15.42
C LEU A 223 -5.61 -2.18 15.88
N SER A 224 -6.49 -1.70 15.02
CA SER A 224 -7.92 -1.64 15.30
C SER A 224 -8.58 -2.99 14.98
N ASP A 225 -9.17 -3.60 16.00
CA ASP A 225 -9.99 -4.80 15.84
C ASP A 225 -11.16 -4.61 14.87
N VAL A 226 -11.77 -3.43 14.88
CA VAL A 226 -12.87 -3.10 13.95
C VAL A 226 -12.36 -3.12 12.53
N PHE A 227 -11.25 -2.43 12.25
CA PHE A 227 -10.66 -2.38 10.91
C PHE A 227 -10.22 -3.77 10.43
N SER A 228 -9.53 -4.52 11.29
CA SER A 228 -8.99 -5.85 10.94
C SER A 228 -10.06 -6.92 10.73
N LYS A 229 -11.25 -6.74 11.31
CA LYS A 229 -12.38 -7.68 11.20
C LYS A 229 -13.38 -7.30 10.10
N THR A 230 -13.27 -6.09 9.55
CA THR A 230 -14.05 -5.63 8.39
C THR A 230 -13.47 -6.17 7.11
#